data_edb0bb4afb7b51271c05e28574f62f98
#
_entry.id   edb0bb4afb7b51271c05e28574f62f98
#
_cell.length_a   1.000
_cell.length_b   1.000
_cell.length_c   1.000
_cell.angle_alpha   90.00
_cell.angle_beta   90.00
_cell.angle_gamma   90.00
#
_symmetry.space_group_name_H-M   'P 1'
#
loop_
_entity.id
_entity.type
_entity.pdbx_description
1 polymer ?
#
loop_
_entity_poly.entity_id
_entity_poly.type
_entity_poly.pdbx_seq_one_letter_code
_entity_poly.pdbx_strand_id
1 'polypeptide(L)'
;MLTESLFKPLGHYVSHGRLHEAFKAFSLIRLQSSSSDLLLQSAASLLSACVEVRSLSSGLQIHAHCVSSGVEYDPALVPKLVTFYSSFNLHSEAQSITENSGILHPLPWNVLIGSYAKNELFEEAIAAYKRMVRKGITPDAFTYPSVLKACGETLDFASGRVVHGSIEVSSHKGSVYVCNALISMYKRFGNVSIARRLFDRMSERDDVSWNAVISCYASEGMWSEAFKLFDQMWFSGVEVSVITWNIVSGGCLQTGDYAGALGLVSRMRSFPTGLDHVAVIIGLKACSLLGARRLGKEIHCFAIRCSYDGIDNVRNTLITMYSKCDDLRHAFTVFQQIEDKSLSTWNSIISGYAQVNRSEEASHLFRDM
;
A
#
# COMPACT_ATOMS: atom_id res chain seq x y z
N MET A 1 4.68 37.57 -24.98
CA MET A 1 3.51 38.27 -24.40
C MET A 1 2.15 37.66 -24.77
N LEU A 2 1.77 37.51 -26.06
CA LEU A 2 0.47 36.89 -26.45
C LEU A 2 0.38 35.40 -26.07
N THR A 3 1.44 34.63 -26.26
CA THR A 3 1.51 33.18 -25.97
C THR A 3 1.51 32.87 -24.45
N GLU A 4 2.16 33.71 -23.64
CA GLU A 4 2.09 33.60 -22.18
C GLU A 4 0.69 33.91 -21.64
N SER A 5 -0.08 34.77 -22.32
CA SER A 5 -1.47 35.07 -21.95
C SER A 5 -2.42 33.89 -22.18
N LEU A 6 -2.07 32.92 -23.05
CA LEU A 6 -2.85 31.71 -23.33
C LEU A 6 -2.48 30.53 -22.41
N PHE A 7 -1.26 30.54 -21.86
CA PHE A 7 -0.81 29.47 -20.94
C PHE A 7 -1.53 29.54 -19.57
N LYS A 8 -1.79 30.75 -19.05
CA LYS A 8 -2.57 30.91 -17.80
C LYS A 8 -3.98 30.33 -17.89
N PRO A 9 -4.79 30.61 -18.95
CA PRO A 9 -6.08 29.96 -19.15
C PRO A 9 -6.00 28.44 -19.27
N LEU A 10 -4.99 27.90 -19.98
CA LEU A 10 -4.79 26.45 -20.07
C LEU A 10 -4.60 25.80 -18.70
N GLY A 11 -3.72 26.35 -17.85
CA GLY A 11 -3.51 25.88 -16.50
C GLY A 11 -4.79 25.93 -15.64
N HIS A 12 -5.60 26.99 -15.79
CA HIS A 12 -6.89 27.12 -15.13
C HIS A 12 -7.89 26.07 -15.62
N TYR A 13 -7.99 25.81 -16.92
CA TYR A 13 -8.89 24.77 -17.44
C TYR A 13 -8.46 23.36 -17.02
N VAL A 14 -7.16 23.09 -17.00
CA VAL A 14 -6.59 21.84 -16.51
C VAL A 14 -6.95 21.61 -15.03
N SER A 15 -6.74 22.60 -14.17
CA SER A 15 -7.02 22.48 -12.72
C SER A 15 -8.51 22.30 -12.38
N HIS A 16 -9.42 22.65 -13.33
CA HIS A 16 -10.87 22.49 -13.17
C HIS A 16 -11.45 21.34 -13.99
N GLY A 17 -10.60 20.48 -14.57
CA GLY A 17 -11.03 19.30 -15.34
C GLY A 17 -11.74 19.63 -16.68
N ARG A 18 -11.63 20.89 -17.17
CA ARG A 18 -12.25 21.34 -18.40
C ARG A 18 -11.38 21.01 -19.62
N LEU A 19 -11.29 19.71 -19.95
CA LEU A 19 -10.40 19.22 -21.01
C LEU A 19 -10.68 19.87 -22.37
N HIS A 20 -11.96 20.05 -22.74
CA HIS A 20 -12.33 20.58 -24.05
C HIS A 20 -11.80 22.02 -24.25
N GLU A 21 -11.95 22.89 -23.26
CA GLU A 21 -11.42 24.25 -23.27
C GLU A 21 -9.89 24.27 -23.23
N ALA A 22 -9.30 23.36 -22.45
CA ALA A 22 -7.85 23.21 -22.39
C ALA A 22 -7.27 22.78 -23.75
N PHE A 23 -7.94 21.89 -24.48
CA PHE A 23 -7.56 21.50 -25.85
C PHE A 23 -7.68 22.66 -26.85
N LYS A 24 -8.73 23.47 -26.74
CA LYS A 24 -8.86 24.70 -27.59
C LYS A 24 -7.70 25.66 -27.32
N ALA A 25 -7.37 25.90 -26.04
CA ALA A 25 -6.24 26.76 -25.70
C ALA A 25 -4.92 26.17 -26.21
N PHE A 26 -4.69 24.86 -26.08
CA PHE A 26 -3.52 24.17 -26.63
C PHE A 26 -3.40 24.31 -28.17
N SER A 27 -4.52 24.16 -28.88
CA SER A 27 -4.54 24.34 -30.33
C SER A 27 -4.16 25.78 -30.75
N LEU A 28 -4.58 26.78 -29.96
CA LEU A 28 -4.20 28.19 -30.20
C LEU A 28 -2.72 28.42 -29.87
N ILE A 29 -2.20 27.88 -28.77
CA ILE A 29 -0.76 27.93 -28.45
C ILE A 29 0.06 27.34 -29.58
N ARG A 30 -0.36 26.20 -30.14
CA ARG A 30 0.30 25.53 -31.27
C ARG A 30 0.37 26.40 -32.52
N LEU A 31 -0.71 27.11 -32.82
CA LEU A 31 -0.77 27.95 -34.03
C LEU A 31 0.00 29.27 -33.92
N GLN A 32 0.15 29.78 -32.70
CA GLN A 32 0.71 31.11 -32.43
C GLN A 32 2.12 31.09 -31.87
N SER A 33 2.56 29.95 -31.31
CA SER A 33 3.85 29.84 -30.64
C SER A 33 4.90 29.23 -31.55
N SER A 34 5.98 29.97 -31.76
CA SER A 34 7.24 29.42 -32.31
C SER A 34 8.14 28.86 -31.17
N SER A 35 7.71 28.91 -29.93
CA SER A 35 8.46 28.45 -28.74
C SER A 35 8.16 26.97 -28.47
N SER A 36 9.15 26.11 -28.61
CA SER A 36 9.09 24.68 -28.26
C SER A 36 8.78 24.48 -26.78
N ASP A 37 9.29 25.31 -25.88
CA ASP A 37 9.15 25.15 -24.44
C ASP A 37 7.69 25.30 -23.95
N LEU A 38 6.95 26.26 -24.52
CA LEU A 38 5.54 26.46 -24.18
C LEU A 38 4.67 25.29 -24.68
N LEU A 39 5.01 24.72 -25.82
CA LEU A 39 4.35 23.53 -26.36
C LEU A 39 4.57 22.33 -25.43
N LEU A 40 5.81 22.11 -25.02
CA LEU A 40 6.19 21.01 -24.11
C LEU A 40 5.48 21.11 -22.74
N GLN A 41 5.51 22.29 -22.12
CA GLN A 41 4.84 22.52 -20.84
C GLN A 41 3.32 22.32 -20.97
N SER A 42 2.72 22.80 -22.05
CA SER A 42 1.29 22.65 -22.31
C SER A 42 0.91 21.19 -22.52
N ALA A 43 1.68 20.45 -23.32
CA ALA A 43 1.47 19.02 -23.56
C ALA A 43 1.63 18.21 -22.27
N ALA A 44 2.66 18.48 -21.47
CA ALA A 44 2.89 17.83 -20.18
C ALA A 44 1.74 18.06 -19.19
N SER A 45 1.21 19.29 -19.12
CA SER A 45 0.07 19.64 -18.27
C SER A 45 -1.21 18.92 -18.72
N LEU A 46 -1.47 18.88 -20.01
CA LEU A 46 -2.62 18.21 -20.59
C LEU A 46 -2.57 16.69 -20.42
N LEU A 47 -1.40 16.06 -20.57
CA LEU A 47 -1.23 14.64 -20.31
C LEU A 47 -1.56 14.30 -18.85
N SER A 48 -1.12 15.14 -17.89
CA SER A 48 -1.47 14.96 -16.48
C SER A 48 -2.99 15.08 -16.26
N ALA A 49 -3.66 16.07 -16.88
CA ALA A 49 -5.12 16.20 -16.81
C ALA A 49 -5.85 15.01 -17.45
N CYS A 50 -5.35 14.47 -18.57
CA CYS A 50 -5.92 13.26 -19.21
C CYS A 50 -5.85 12.05 -18.27
N VAL A 51 -4.81 11.92 -17.44
CA VAL A 51 -4.70 10.87 -16.40
C VAL A 51 -5.75 11.07 -15.32
N GLU A 52 -5.91 12.30 -14.81
CA GLU A 52 -6.86 12.63 -13.74
C GLU A 52 -8.31 12.39 -14.17
N VAL A 53 -8.68 12.83 -15.38
CA VAL A 53 -10.04 12.69 -15.95
C VAL A 53 -10.27 11.34 -16.62
N ARG A 54 -9.26 10.47 -16.64
CA ARG A 54 -9.32 9.14 -17.28
C ARG A 54 -9.68 9.17 -18.78
N SER A 55 -9.14 10.12 -19.55
CA SER A 55 -9.38 10.26 -21.00
C SER A 55 -8.22 9.74 -21.84
N LEU A 56 -8.28 8.48 -22.24
CA LEU A 56 -7.26 7.85 -23.09
C LEU A 56 -7.20 8.52 -24.49
N SER A 57 -8.35 8.73 -25.14
CA SER A 57 -8.41 9.26 -26.48
C SER A 57 -7.77 10.65 -26.62
N SER A 58 -8.01 11.50 -25.61
CA SER A 58 -7.42 12.84 -25.57
C SER A 58 -5.90 12.80 -25.40
N GLY A 59 -5.40 11.93 -24.53
CA GLY A 59 -3.96 11.77 -24.34
C GLY A 59 -3.24 11.22 -25.58
N LEU A 60 -3.86 10.27 -26.29
CA LEU A 60 -3.34 9.76 -27.58
C LEU A 60 -3.24 10.87 -28.64
N GLN A 61 -4.21 11.79 -28.70
CA GLN A 61 -4.15 12.95 -29.61
C GLN A 61 -2.98 13.86 -29.25
N ILE A 62 -2.72 14.11 -27.97
CA ILE A 62 -1.57 14.91 -27.54
C ILE A 62 -0.27 14.21 -27.93
N HIS A 63 -0.15 12.91 -27.67
CA HIS A 63 1.05 12.16 -28.03
C HIS A 63 1.29 12.18 -29.54
N ALA A 64 0.27 11.89 -30.35
CA ALA A 64 0.37 11.98 -31.84
C ALA A 64 0.84 13.36 -32.29
N HIS A 65 0.40 14.42 -31.61
CA HIS A 65 0.88 15.76 -31.89
C HIS A 65 2.35 15.96 -31.50
N CYS A 66 2.79 15.44 -30.31
CA CYS A 66 4.19 15.49 -29.92
C CYS A 66 5.09 14.76 -30.91
N VAL A 67 4.68 13.60 -31.41
CA VAL A 67 5.36 12.85 -32.50
C VAL A 67 5.47 13.69 -33.76
N SER A 68 4.35 14.26 -34.26
CA SER A 68 4.36 15.07 -35.44
C SER A 68 5.20 16.36 -35.35
N SER A 69 5.41 16.83 -34.15
CA SER A 69 6.25 18.01 -33.83
C SER A 69 7.71 17.65 -33.52
N GLY A 70 8.07 16.36 -33.50
CA GLY A 70 9.42 15.87 -33.21
C GLY A 70 9.89 16.07 -31.78
N VAL A 71 8.96 16.25 -30.81
CA VAL A 71 9.28 16.51 -29.39
C VAL A 71 8.95 15.33 -28.48
N GLU A 72 8.60 14.17 -29.02
CA GLU A 72 8.14 13.00 -28.27
C GLU A 72 9.18 12.46 -27.27
N TYR A 73 10.47 12.62 -27.57
CA TYR A 73 11.58 12.17 -26.72
C TYR A 73 12.21 13.28 -25.88
N ASP A 74 11.52 14.40 -25.71
CA ASP A 74 11.99 15.47 -24.84
C ASP A 74 12.04 14.99 -23.37
N PRO A 75 13.15 15.28 -22.63
CA PRO A 75 13.33 14.85 -21.25
C PRO A 75 12.22 15.29 -20.27
N ALA A 76 11.55 16.41 -20.53
CA ALA A 76 10.44 16.90 -19.72
C ALA A 76 9.12 16.16 -20.02
N LEU A 77 8.97 15.67 -21.26
CA LEU A 77 7.73 15.05 -21.74
C LEU A 77 7.70 13.53 -21.52
N VAL A 78 8.83 12.84 -21.73
CA VAL A 78 8.91 11.37 -21.64
C VAL A 78 8.38 10.82 -20.31
N PRO A 79 8.73 11.35 -19.12
CA PRO A 79 8.16 10.83 -17.86
C PRO A 79 6.64 10.99 -17.80
N LYS A 80 6.08 12.04 -18.41
CA LYS A 80 4.62 12.28 -18.46
C LYS A 80 3.92 11.32 -19.40
N LEU A 81 4.51 11.02 -20.56
CA LEU A 81 4.03 10.01 -21.50
C LEU A 81 4.07 8.62 -20.85
N VAL A 82 5.17 8.26 -20.19
CA VAL A 82 5.28 6.98 -19.46
C VAL A 82 4.23 6.89 -18.38
N THR A 83 4.01 7.96 -17.59
CA THR A 83 2.94 8.00 -16.57
C THR A 83 1.56 7.85 -17.22
N PHE A 84 1.29 8.55 -18.33
CA PHE A 84 0.03 8.49 -19.04
C PHE A 84 -0.26 7.05 -19.50
N TYR A 85 0.62 6.44 -20.29
CA TYR A 85 0.42 5.08 -20.79
C TYR A 85 0.29 4.05 -19.67
N SER A 86 1.12 4.17 -18.64
CA SER A 86 1.07 3.30 -17.46
C SER A 86 -0.25 3.40 -16.71
N SER A 87 -0.86 4.59 -16.62
CA SER A 87 -2.14 4.80 -15.93
C SER A 87 -3.33 4.16 -16.63
N PHE A 88 -3.18 3.86 -17.93
CA PHE A 88 -4.17 3.14 -18.75
C PHE A 88 -3.80 1.67 -19.01
N ASN A 89 -2.82 1.13 -18.27
CA ASN A 89 -2.31 -0.23 -18.42
C ASN A 89 -1.70 -0.54 -19.82
N LEU A 90 -1.30 0.49 -20.55
CA LEU A 90 -0.62 0.38 -21.84
C LEU A 90 0.91 0.31 -21.61
N HIS A 91 1.32 -0.79 -20.98
CA HIS A 91 2.70 -0.95 -20.50
C HIS A 91 3.72 -1.15 -21.62
N SER A 92 3.32 -1.75 -22.73
CA SER A 92 4.18 -1.92 -23.92
C SER A 92 4.58 -0.60 -24.54
N GLU A 93 3.66 0.34 -24.64
CA GLU A 93 3.87 1.69 -25.16
C GLU A 93 4.75 2.50 -24.20
N ALA A 94 4.45 2.43 -22.89
CA ALA A 94 5.26 3.07 -21.86
C ALA A 94 6.72 2.59 -21.88
N GLN A 95 6.92 1.27 -22.05
CA GLN A 95 8.24 0.66 -22.17
C GLN A 95 8.95 1.13 -23.46
N SER A 96 8.27 1.07 -24.60
CA SER A 96 8.83 1.48 -25.90
C SER A 96 9.32 2.93 -25.85
N ILE A 97 8.51 3.85 -25.31
CA ILE A 97 8.90 5.26 -25.14
C ILE A 97 10.13 5.39 -24.24
N THR A 98 10.14 4.69 -23.10
CA THR A 98 11.27 4.74 -22.16
C THR A 98 12.57 4.23 -22.80
N GLU A 99 12.50 3.13 -23.55
CA GLU A 99 13.66 2.49 -24.15
C GLU A 99 14.23 3.26 -25.35
N ASN A 100 13.35 3.90 -26.13
CA ASN A 100 13.71 4.62 -27.37
C ASN A 100 14.06 6.09 -27.11
N SER A 101 13.74 6.64 -25.94
CA SER A 101 13.97 8.06 -25.63
C SER A 101 15.45 8.48 -25.63
N GLY A 102 16.39 7.54 -25.44
CA GLY A 102 17.81 7.85 -25.32
C GLY A 102 18.18 8.65 -24.07
N ILE A 103 17.24 8.87 -23.14
CA ILE A 103 17.44 9.67 -21.94
C ILE A 103 18.27 8.87 -20.94
N LEU A 104 19.43 9.41 -20.55
CA LEU A 104 20.34 8.81 -19.56
C LEU A 104 19.99 9.18 -18.12
N HIS A 105 18.77 9.68 -17.85
CA HIS A 105 18.28 10.02 -16.52
C HIS A 105 17.36 8.93 -15.98
N PRO A 106 17.41 8.57 -14.67
CA PRO A 106 16.62 7.47 -14.10
C PRO A 106 15.11 7.70 -14.08
N LEU A 107 14.64 8.95 -14.15
CA LEU A 107 13.22 9.29 -13.93
C LEU A 107 12.21 8.52 -14.82
N PRO A 108 12.37 8.40 -16.15
CA PRO A 108 11.45 7.61 -16.97
C PRO A 108 11.40 6.13 -16.54
N TRP A 109 12.57 5.57 -16.21
CA TRP A 109 12.69 4.20 -15.74
C TRP A 109 12.05 4.01 -14.37
N ASN A 110 12.19 4.98 -13.45
CA ASN A 110 11.54 4.95 -12.14
C ASN A 110 10.02 4.93 -12.27
N VAL A 111 9.47 5.73 -13.18
CA VAL A 111 8.02 5.74 -13.46
C VAL A 111 7.57 4.39 -14.02
N LEU A 112 8.29 3.83 -14.98
CA LEU A 112 7.98 2.53 -15.59
C LEU A 112 8.05 1.39 -14.56
N ILE A 113 9.18 1.28 -13.84
CA ILE A 113 9.40 0.25 -12.81
C ILE A 113 8.38 0.37 -11.69
N GLY A 114 8.12 1.61 -11.22
CA GLY A 114 7.12 1.89 -10.20
C GLY A 114 5.70 1.52 -10.64
N SER A 115 5.37 1.77 -11.90
CA SER A 115 4.09 1.36 -12.48
C SER A 115 3.95 -0.16 -12.54
N TYR A 116 4.96 -0.88 -13.03
CA TYR A 116 4.96 -2.34 -13.00
C TYR A 116 4.77 -2.89 -11.58
N ALA A 117 5.54 -2.38 -10.61
CA ALA A 117 5.45 -2.81 -9.21
C ALA A 117 4.10 -2.49 -8.56
N LYS A 118 3.42 -1.40 -8.99
CA LYS A 118 2.07 -1.03 -8.52
C LYS A 118 0.99 -1.93 -9.09
N ASN A 119 1.15 -2.36 -10.33
CA ASN A 119 0.21 -3.25 -11.03
C ASN A 119 0.56 -4.75 -10.87
N GLU A 120 1.42 -5.08 -9.90
CA GLU A 120 1.82 -6.46 -9.57
C GLU A 120 2.56 -7.20 -10.71
N LEU A 121 3.04 -6.46 -11.71
CA LEU A 121 3.87 -6.96 -12.81
C LEU A 121 5.35 -6.98 -12.36
N PHE A 122 5.63 -7.82 -11.38
CA PHE A 122 6.92 -7.80 -10.68
C PHE A 122 8.08 -8.31 -11.53
N GLU A 123 7.85 -9.30 -12.37
CA GLU A 123 8.88 -9.82 -13.28
C GLU A 123 9.30 -8.76 -14.30
N GLU A 124 8.34 -8.02 -14.84
CA GLU A 124 8.53 -6.90 -15.75
C GLU A 124 9.30 -5.75 -15.06
N ALA A 125 8.99 -5.46 -13.80
CA ALA A 125 9.72 -4.47 -13.01
C ALA A 125 11.20 -4.84 -12.87
N ILE A 126 11.50 -6.09 -12.54
CA ILE A 126 12.87 -6.61 -12.43
C ILE A 126 13.57 -6.59 -13.80
N ALA A 127 12.87 -6.98 -14.86
CA ALA A 127 13.40 -6.95 -16.21
C ALA A 127 13.70 -5.52 -16.69
N ALA A 128 12.82 -4.56 -16.38
CA ALA A 128 13.03 -3.15 -16.68
C ALA A 128 14.26 -2.58 -15.94
N TYR A 129 14.44 -2.91 -14.67
CA TYR A 129 15.64 -2.56 -13.92
C TYR A 129 16.91 -3.11 -14.56
N LYS A 130 16.91 -4.40 -14.94
CA LYS A 130 18.07 -5.03 -15.61
C LYS A 130 18.38 -4.32 -16.94
N ARG A 131 17.38 -3.88 -17.70
CA ARG A 131 17.55 -3.11 -18.94
C ARG A 131 18.11 -1.71 -18.67
N MET A 132 17.59 -1.01 -17.66
CA MET A 132 18.09 0.29 -17.22
C MET A 132 19.59 0.24 -16.90
N VAL A 133 20.02 -0.74 -16.10
CA VAL A 133 21.43 -0.91 -15.72
C VAL A 133 22.30 -1.26 -16.94
N ARG A 134 21.84 -2.15 -17.85
CA ARG A 134 22.57 -2.47 -19.10
C ARG A 134 22.74 -1.26 -20.01
N LYS A 135 21.84 -0.31 -19.99
CA LYS A 135 21.96 0.96 -20.72
C LYS A 135 22.90 1.97 -20.03
N GLY A 136 23.52 1.60 -18.93
CA GLY A 136 24.45 2.47 -18.19
C GLY A 136 23.75 3.53 -17.34
N ILE A 137 22.44 3.44 -17.15
CA ILE A 137 21.67 4.39 -16.32
C ILE A 137 21.81 3.96 -14.86
N THR A 138 22.32 4.86 -14.02
CA THR A 138 22.50 4.60 -12.58
C THR A 138 21.17 4.65 -11.84
N PRO A 139 20.80 3.57 -11.10
CA PRO A 139 19.65 3.57 -10.24
C PRO A 139 19.78 4.57 -9.09
N ASP A 140 18.68 5.15 -8.66
CA ASP A 140 18.61 6.12 -7.56
C ASP A 140 17.76 5.61 -6.38
N ALA A 141 17.57 6.47 -5.38
CA ALA A 141 16.76 6.17 -4.19
C ALA A 141 15.29 5.83 -4.50
N PHE A 142 14.78 6.22 -5.66
CA PHE A 142 13.41 5.92 -6.10
C PHE A 142 13.31 4.63 -6.90
N THR A 143 14.40 4.23 -7.58
CA THR A 143 14.48 2.97 -8.32
C THR A 143 14.46 1.77 -7.39
N TYR A 144 15.33 1.80 -6.35
CA TYR A 144 15.59 0.63 -5.51
C TYR A 144 14.36 0.09 -4.79
N PRO A 145 13.50 0.89 -4.14
CA PRO A 145 12.36 0.34 -3.40
C PRO A 145 11.36 -0.44 -4.25
N SER A 146 11.09 0.03 -5.47
CA SER A 146 10.18 -0.64 -6.39
C SER A 146 10.73 -1.99 -6.85
N VAL A 147 12.03 -2.06 -7.17
CA VAL A 147 12.69 -3.30 -7.59
C VAL A 147 12.83 -4.27 -6.42
N LEU A 148 13.20 -3.80 -5.22
CA LEU A 148 13.30 -4.63 -4.02
C LEU A 148 11.93 -5.21 -3.62
N LYS A 149 10.86 -4.42 -3.75
CA LYS A 149 9.49 -4.93 -3.58
C LYS A 149 9.21 -6.06 -4.57
N ALA A 150 9.52 -5.84 -5.85
CA ALA A 150 9.31 -6.84 -6.89
C ALA A 150 10.09 -8.14 -6.61
N CYS A 151 11.37 -8.04 -6.24
CA CYS A 151 12.18 -9.21 -5.86
C CYS A 151 11.59 -9.95 -4.65
N GLY A 152 11.08 -9.21 -3.65
CA GLY A 152 10.45 -9.81 -2.47
C GLY A 152 9.16 -10.54 -2.79
N GLU A 153 8.29 -9.98 -3.64
CA GLU A 153 7.01 -10.59 -4.01
C GLU A 153 7.19 -11.82 -4.92
N THR A 154 8.19 -11.81 -5.82
CA THR A 154 8.51 -12.96 -6.67
C THR A 154 9.42 -13.98 -5.99
N LEU A 155 9.92 -13.70 -4.80
CA LEU A 155 10.94 -14.50 -4.12
C LEU A 155 12.21 -14.72 -4.98
N ASP A 156 12.55 -13.76 -5.84
CA ASP A 156 13.78 -13.81 -6.65
C ASP A 156 15.02 -13.41 -5.80
N PHE A 157 15.54 -14.39 -5.07
CA PHE A 157 16.73 -14.22 -4.23
C PHE A 157 17.96 -13.77 -5.02
N ALA A 158 18.11 -14.26 -6.24
CA ALA A 158 19.29 -13.96 -7.07
C ALA A 158 19.29 -12.48 -7.46
N SER A 159 18.21 -11.98 -8.04
CA SER A 159 18.07 -10.57 -8.39
C SER A 159 18.10 -9.68 -7.14
N GLY A 160 17.44 -10.07 -6.04
CA GLY A 160 17.46 -9.32 -4.79
C GLY A 160 18.85 -9.11 -4.21
N ARG A 161 19.70 -10.15 -4.25
CA ARG A 161 21.10 -10.04 -3.83
C ARG A 161 21.94 -9.13 -4.73
N VAL A 162 21.72 -9.18 -6.05
CA VAL A 162 22.39 -8.31 -7.01
C VAL A 162 22.02 -6.85 -6.76
N VAL A 163 20.72 -6.57 -6.57
CA VAL A 163 20.23 -5.22 -6.23
C VAL A 163 20.81 -4.74 -4.91
N HIS A 164 20.83 -5.59 -3.87
CA HIS A 164 21.48 -5.24 -2.59
C HIS A 164 22.95 -4.93 -2.77
N GLY A 165 23.70 -5.73 -3.53
CA GLY A 165 25.10 -5.46 -3.84
C GLY A 165 25.31 -4.12 -4.56
N SER A 166 24.42 -3.74 -5.48
CA SER A 166 24.49 -2.45 -6.16
C SER A 166 24.20 -1.26 -5.20
N ILE A 167 23.33 -1.46 -4.21
CA ILE A 167 23.06 -0.46 -3.17
C ILE A 167 24.28 -0.24 -2.28
N GLU A 168 24.99 -1.30 -1.87
CA GLU A 168 26.17 -1.21 -0.98
C GLU A 168 27.32 -0.38 -1.59
N VAL A 169 27.42 -0.36 -2.92
CA VAL A 169 28.45 0.46 -3.62
C VAL A 169 27.92 1.83 -4.05
N SER A 170 26.61 2.10 -3.88
CA SER A 170 25.99 3.37 -4.24
C SER A 170 26.07 4.39 -3.11
N SER A 171 25.82 5.66 -3.43
CA SER A 171 25.63 6.73 -2.44
C SER A 171 24.36 6.59 -1.60
N HIS A 172 23.46 5.66 -1.96
CA HIS A 172 22.14 5.49 -1.35
C HIS A 172 22.08 4.44 -0.24
N LYS A 173 23.21 3.78 0.08
CA LYS A 173 23.28 2.72 1.11
C LYS A 173 22.82 3.16 2.51
N GLY A 174 22.93 4.46 2.83
CA GLY A 174 22.50 5.04 4.11
C GLY A 174 21.08 5.63 4.08
N SER A 175 20.40 5.59 2.94
CA SER A 175 19.04 6.11 2.83
C SER A 175 18.06 5.25 3.62
N VAL A 176 17.35 5.86 4.58
CA VAL A 176 16.31 5.19 5.39
C VAL A 176 15.29 4.49 4.51
N TYR A 177 14.85 5.17 3.45
CA TYR A 177 13.87 4.65 2.50
C TYR A 177 14.35 3.38 1.78
N VAL A 178 15.62 3.35 1.35
CA VAL A 178 16.22 2.18 0.70
C VAL A 178 16.47 1.05 1.70
N CYS A 179 16.92 1.38 2.92
CA CYS A 179 17.13 0.40 3.99
C CYS A 179 15.81 -0.27 4.40
N ASN A 180 14.72 0.50 4.53
CA ASN A 180 13.40 -0.02 4.82
C ASN A 180 12.90 -1.00 3.74
N ALA A 181 13.15 -0.68 2.47
CA ALA A 181 12.83 -1.59 1.36
C ALA A 181 13.67 -2.87 1.37
N LEU A 182 14.98 -2.78 1.71
CA LEU A 182 15.83 -3.96 1.89
C LEU A 182 15.34 -4.85 3.03
N ILE A 183 15.02 -4.28 4.18
CA ILE A 183 14.48 -5.03 5.33
C ILE A 183 13.19 -5.74 4.92
N SER A 184 12.29 -5.04 4.21
CA SER A 184 11.02 -5.61 3.73
C SER A 184 11.24 -6.76 2.73
N MET A 185 12.20 -6.64 1.81
CA MET A 185 12.57 -7.71 0.89
C MET A 185 13.11 -8.93 1.64
N TYR A 186 14.05 -8.74 2.58
CA TYR A 186 14.59 -9.86 3.36
C TYR A 186 13.58 -10.49 4.31
N LYS A 187 12.60 -9.73 4.79
CA LYS A 187 11.42 -10.26 5.47
C LYS A 187 10.65 -11.24 4.57
N ARG A 188 10.36 -10.86 3.31
CA ARG A 188 9.70 -11.76 2.34
C ARG A 188 10.51 -13.03 2.08
N PHE A 189 11.83 -12.91 2.12
CA PHE A 189 12.74 -14.05 1.99
C PHE A 189 12.87 -14.91 3.25
N GLY A 190 12.20 -14.58 4.35
CA GLY A 190 12.36 -15.27 5.63
C GLY A 190 13.74 -15.09 6.28
N ASN A 191 14.54 -14.12 5.80
CA ASN A 191 15.91 -13.93 6.28
C ASN A 191 16.02 -12.84 7.36
N VAL A 192 15.53 -13.18 8.56
CA VAL A 192 15.53 -12.28 9.73
C VAL A 192 16.92 -11.77 10.08
N SER A 193 17.94 -12.62 9.96
CA SER A 193 19.31 -12.26 10.34
C SER A 193 19.88 -11.13 9.49
N ILE A 194 19.62 -11.11 8.17
CA ILE A 194 20.05 -10.00 7.32
C ILE A 194 19.22 -8.77 7.57
N ALA A 195 17.88 -8.92 7.70
CA ALA A 195 16.99 -7.81 8.02
C ALA A 195 17.40 -7.11 9.31
N ARG A 196 17.72 -7.88 10.37
CA ARG A 196 18.23 -7.35 11.64
C ARG A 196 19.53 -6.59 11.48
N ARG A 197 20.54 -7.16 10.81
CA ARG A 197 21.82 -6.49 10.58
C ARG A 197 21.69 -5.18 9.81
N LEU A 198 20.79 -5.12 8.82
CA LEU A 198 20.49 -3.90 8.09
C LEU A 198 19.91 -2.85 9.02
N PHE A 199 18.92 -3.21 9.83
CA PHE A 199 18.34 -2.33 10.83
C PHE A 199 19.36 -1.80 11.84
N ASP A 200 20.25 -2.67 12.35
CA ASP A 200 21.25 -2.28 13.35
C ASP A 200 22.32 -1.32 12.78
N ARG A 201 22.59 -1.39 11.47
CA ARG A 201 23.54 -0.51 10.76
C ARG A 201 22.93 0.85 10.39
N MET A 202 21.62 1.03 10.49
CA MET A 202 20.98 2.30 10.19
C MET A 202 21.38 3.37 11.22
N SER A 203 21.87 4.51 10.75
CA SER A 203 22.17 5.68 11.60
C SER A 203 20.93 6.37 12.11
N GLU A 204 19.90 6.45 11.26
CA GLU A 204 18.59 7.02 11.56
C GLU A 204 17.52 5.97 11.35
N ARG A 205 16.54 5.91 12.24
CA ARG A 205 15.43 4.94 12.21
C ARG A 205 14.12 5.69 12.39
N ASP A 206 13.22 5.56 11.44
CA ASP A 206 11.86 6.06 11.53
C ASP A 206 10.88 4.97 12.02
N ASP A 207 9.61 5.30 12.18
CA ASP A 207 8.56 4.36 12.55
C ASP A 207 8.44 3.20 11.53
N VAL A 208 8.68 3.47 10.24
CA VAL A 208 8.66 2.45 9.18
C VAL A 208 9.79 1.44 9.36
N SER A 209 11.00 1.90 9.75
CA SER A 209 12.16 1.02 10.02
C SER A 209 11.86 0.05 11.17
N TRP A 210 11.33 0.58 12.28
CA TRP A 210 10.93 -0.22 13.42
C TRP A 210 9.83 -1.21 13.06
N ASN A 211 8.78 -0.76 12.35
CA ASN A 211 7.70 -1.62 11.89
C ASN A 211 8.20 -2.74 10.98
N ALA A 212 9.11 -2.45 10.08
CA ALA A 212 9.68 -3.44 9.16
C ALA A 212 10.39 -4.56 9.93
N VAL A 213 11.25 -4.22 10.89
CA VAL A 213 12.00 -5.23 11.65
C VAL A 213 11.11 -5.98 12.65
N ILE A 214 10.21 -5.30 13.37
CA ILE A 214 9.27 -5.95 14.29
C ILE A 214 8.39 -6.94 13.53
N SER A 215 7.84 -6.53 12.38
CA SER A 215 7.01 -7.40 11.55
C SER A 215 7.81 -8.56 10.93
N CYS A 216 9.12 -8.39 10.72
CA CYS A 216 10.00 -9.45 10.25
C CYS A 216 10.14 -10.57 11.30
N TYR A 217 10.38 -10.22 12.56
CA TYR A 217 10.40 -11.20 13.65
C TYR A 217 9.03 -11.83 13.89
N ALA A 218 7.97 -11.03 13.82
CA ALA A 218 6.60 -11.49 13.99
C ALA A 218 6.18 -12.52 12.93
N SER A 219 6.57 -12.33 11.66
CA SER A 219 6.24 -13.27 10.58
C SER A 219 6.88 -14.65 10.75
N GLU A 220 8.00 -14.72 11.46
CA GLU A 220 8.68 -15.99 11.78
C GLU A 220 8.29 -16.55 13.16
N GLY A 221 7.29 -15.95 13.81
CA GLY A 221 6.84 -16.38 15.14
C GLY A 221 7.82 -16.09 16.27
N MET A 222 8.84 -15.29 16.03
CA MET A 222 9.88 -14.92 17.01
C MET A 222 9.40 -13.77 17.91
N TRP A 223 8.31 -14.01 18.64
CA TRP A 223 7.59 -12.98 19.40
C TRP A 223 8.41 -12.36 20.53
N SER A 224 9.28 -13.14 21.20
CA SER A 224 10.15 -12.64 22.28
C SER A 224 11.03 -11.48 21.78
N GLU A 225 11.61 -11.63 20.60
CA GLU A 225 12.46 -10.62 19.97
C GLU A 225 11.63 -9.45 19.43
N ALA A 226 10.44 -9.73 18.87
CA ALA A 226 9.52 -8.69 18.39
C ALA A 226 9.08 -7.77 19.54
N PHE A 227 8.75 -8.32 20.71
CA PHE A 227 8.39 -7.53 21.90
C PHE A 227 9.56 -6.70 22.43
N LYS A 228 10.79 -7.28 22.49
CA LYS A 228 12.00 -6.50 22.87
C LYS A 228 12.23 -5.31 21.94
N LEU A 229 12.01 -5.50 20.63
CA LEU A 229 12.14 -4.43 19.65
C LEU A 229 11.07 -3.37 19.83
N PHE A 230 9.85 -3.76 20.14
CA PHE A 230 8.76 -2.84 20.45
C PHE A 230 9.10 -1.99 21.69
N ASP A 231 9.61 -2.62 22.75
CA ASP A 231 10.04 -1.89 23.94
C ASP A 231 11.17 -0.91 23.61
N GLN A 232 12.16 -1.31 22.80
CA GLN A 232 13.23 -0.42 22.36
C GLN A 232 12.70 0.76 21.55
N MET A 233 11.75 0.53 20.62
CA MET A 233 11.08 1.59 19.88
C MET A 233 10.37 2.57 20.81
N TRP A 234 9.62 2.03 21.78
CA TRP A 234 8.90 2.82 22.78
C TRP A 234 9.84 3.71 23.60
N PHE A 235 10.93 3.14 24.12
CA PHE A 235 11.91 3.88 24.92
C PHE A 235 12.77 4.85 24.10
N SER A 236 12.89 4.67 22.78
CA SER A 236 13.58 5.60 21.90
C SER A 236 12.78 6.87 21.59
N GLY A 237 11.51 6.95 22.01
CA GLY A 237 10.62 8.09 21.79
C GLY A 237 10.09 8.20 20.36
N VAL A 238 10.26 7.18 19.53
CA VAL A 238 9.67 7.13 18.20
C VAL A 238 8.16 6.89 18.33
N GLU A 239 7.36 7.65 17.59
CA GLU A 239 5.91 7.50 17.60
C GLU A 239 5.49 6.10 17.12
N VAL A 240 4.72 5.41 17.97
CA VAL A 240 4.25 4.06 17.65
C VAL A 240 2.99 4.15 16.78
N SER A 241 3.10 3.69 15.55
CA SER A 241 1.99 3.68 14.59
C SER A 241 0.93 2.62 14.94
N VAL A 242 -0.29 2.78 14.41
CA VAL A 242 -1.38 1.79 14.54
C VAL A 242 -0.93 0.41 14.03
N ILE A 243 -0.09 0.37 12.99
CA ILE A 243 0.45 -0.88 12.43
C ILE A 243 1.28 -1.62 13.48
N THR A 244 2.18 -0.92 14.19
CA THR A 244 3.01 -1.52 15.24
C THR A 244 2.14 -2.06 16.38
N TRP A 245 1.18 -1.26 16.84
CA TRP A 245 0.24 -1.70 17.88
C TRP A 245 -0.50 -2.97 17.49
N ASN A 246 -1.00 -3.04 16.23
CA ASN A 246 -1.71 -4.21 15.72
C ASN A 246 -0.82 -5.46 15.66
N ILE A 247 0.44 -5.30 15.21
CA ILE A 247 1.40 -6.41 15.17
C ILE A 247 1.63 -6.95 16.58
N VAL A 248 1.95 -6.07 17.55
CA VAL A 248 2.30 -6.49 18.91
C VAL A 248 1.08 -7.04 19.64
N SER A 249 -0.08 -6.39 19.55
CA SER A 249 -1.33 -6.91 20.14
C SER A 249 -1.76 -8.24 19.54
N GLY A 250 -1.59 -8.41 18.21
CA GLY A 250 -1.80 -9.69 17.54
C GLY A 250 -0.81 -10.76 18.01
N GLY A 251 0.43 -10.39 18.27
CA GLY A 251 1.45 -11.25 18.87
C GLY A 251 1.07 -11.77 20.25
N CYS A 252 0.51 -10.92 21.09
CA CYS A 252 -0.01 -11.33 22.39
C CYS A 252 -1.11 -12.41 22.25
N LEU A 253 -1.98 -12.31 21.23
CA LEU A 253 -2.95 -13.37 20.93
C LEU A 253 -2.28 -14.70 20.53
N GLN A 254 -1.22 -14.63 19.73
CA GLN A 254 -0.51 -15.83 19.25
C GLN A 254 0.27 -16.52 20.39
N THR A 255 0.78 -15.76 21.35
CA THR A 255 1.51 -16.28 22.50
C THR A 255 0.61 -16.65 23.69
N GLY A 256 -0.71 -16.45 23.56
CA GLY A 256 -1.67 -16.76 24.63
C GLY A 256 -1.79 -15.68 25.71
N ASP A 257 -1.12 -14.56 25.56
CA ASP A 257 -1.26 -13.40 26.47
C ASP A 257 -2.46 -12.52 26.08
N TYR A 258 -3.66 -13.05 26.30
CA TYR A 258 -4.91 -12.36 25.95
C TYR A 258 -5.15 -11.11 26.80
N ALA A 259 -4.67 -11.10 28.04
CA ALA A 259 -4.77 -9.95 28.93
C ALA A 259 -3.85 -8.82 28.46
N GLY A 260 -2.62 -9.14 28.08
CA GLY A 260 -1.69 -8.21 27.43
C GLY A 260 -2.25 -7.61 26.17
N ALA A 261 -2.87 -8.43 25.30
CA ALA A 261 -3.55 -7.94 24.08
C ALA A 261 -4.62 -6.90 24.40
N LEU A 262 -5.49 -7.13 25.39
CA LEU A 262 -6.51 -6.16 25.81
C LEU A 262 -5.89 -4.91 26.42
N GLY A 263 -4.81 -5.05 27.20
CA GLY A 263 -4.06 -3.92 27.75
C GLY A 263 -3.51 -3.01 26.67
N LEU A 264 -2.92 -3.59 25.60
CA LEU A 264 -2.41 -2.82 24.45
C LEU A 264 -3.54 -2.15 23.69
N VAL A 265 -4.63 -2.86 23.38
CA VAL A 265 -5.82 -2.28 22.72
C VAL A 265 -6.42 -1.14 23.55
N SER A 266 -6.48 -1.27 24.88
CA SER A 266 -6.94 -0.19 25.76
C SER A 266 -6.03 1.04 25.72
N ARG A 267 -4.71 0.85 25.64
CA ARG A 267 -3.74 1.95 25.51
C ARG A 267 -3.88 2.67 24.18
N MET A 268 -4.12 1.95 23.07
CA MET A 268 -4.35 2.56 21.75
C MET A 268 -5.49 3.58 21.77
N ARG A 269 -6.53 3.41 22.58
CA ARG A 269 -7.65 4.36 22.73
C ARG A 269 -7.22 5.75 23.21
N SER A 270 -6.08 5.84 23.88
CA SER A 270 -5.54 7.11 24.41
C SER A 270 -4.71 7.88 23.40
N PHE A 271 -4.45 7.31 22.22
CA PHE A 271 -3.67 7.95 21.16
C PHE A 271 -4.57 8.68 20.15
N PRO A 272 -4.07 9.76 19.52
CA PRO A 272 -4.84 10.54 18.54
C PRO A 272 -5.32 9.71 17.33
N THR A 273 -4.56 8.68 16.95
CA THR A 273 -4.88 7.77 15.84
C THR A 273 -6.05 6.82 16.16
N GLY A 274 -6.35 6.62 17.46
CA GLY A 274 -7.46 5.77 17.91
C GLY A 274 -7.31 4.29 17.54
N LEU A 275 -8.39 3.54 17.78
CA LEU A 275 -8.49 2.13 17.37
C LEU A 275 -8.98 2.05 15.92
N ASP A 276 -8.30 1.24 15.11
CA ASP A 276 -8.82 0.82 13.81
C ASP A 276 -9.65 -0.49 13.92
N HIS A 277 -10.23 -0.92 12.81
CA HIS A 277 -11.02 -2.15 12.77
C HIS A 277 -10.20 -3.41 13.08
N VAL A 278 -8.88 -3.41 12.82
CA VAL A 278 -7.98 -4.55 13.14
C VAL A 278 -7.79 -4.66 14.65
N ALA A 279 -7.55 -3.54 15.33
CA ALA A 279 -7.45 -3.50 16.79
C ALA A 279 -8.77 -3.95 17.46
N VAL A 280 -9.92 -3.55 16.90
CA VAL A 280 -11.24 -4.04 17.35
C VAL A 280 -11.32 -5.56 17.24
N ILE A 281 -10.94 -6.14 16.11
CA ILE A 281 -10.92 -7.60 15.90
C ILE A 281 -10.00 -8.28 16.92
N ILE A 282 -8.80 -7.75 17.17
CA ILE A 282 -7.86 -8.27 18.16
C ILE A 282 -8.49 -8.26 19.54
N GLY A 283 -9.08 -7.13 19.96
CA GLY A 283 -9.75 -6.98 21.25
C GLY A 283 -10.93 -7.95 21.42
N LEU A 284 -11.78 -8.08 20.40
CA LEU A 284 -12.90 -9.04 20.41
C LEU A 284 -12.43 -10.50 20.50
N LYS A 285 -11.37 -10.87 19.78
CA LYS A 285 -10.75 -12.21 19.88
C LYS A 285 -10.20 -12.47 21.27
N ALA A 286 -9.50 -11.50 21.87
CA ALA A 286 -9.01 -11.61 23.25
C ALA A 286 -10.17 -11.78 24.24
N CYS A 287 -11.24 -10.98 24.10
CA CYS A 287 -12.44 -11.13 24.91
C CYS A 287 -13.09 -12.51 24.78
N SER A 288 -13.14 -13.05 23.57
CA SER A 288 -13.71 -14.39 23.31
C SER A 288 -12.91 -15.50 24.00
N LEU A 289 -11.59 -15.36 24.08
CA LEU A 289 -10.69 -16.37 24.67
C LEU A 289 -10.64 -16.26 26.20
N LEU A 290 -10.89 -15.07 26.75
CA LEU A 290 -10.97 -14.82 28.20
C LEU A 290 -12.38 -15.00 28.78
N GLY A 291 -13.41 -15.17 27.95
CA GLY A 291 -14.81 -15.11 28.40
C GLY A 291 -15.23 -13.71 28.90
N ALA A 292 -14.54 -12.66 28.48
CA ALA A 292 -14.69 -11.30 29.00
C ALA A 292 -15.86 -10.56 28.30
N ARG A 293 -17.09 -11.06 28.49
CA ARG A 293 -18.32 -10.56 27.85
C ARG A 293 -18.53 -9.05 28.01
N ARG A 294 -18.28 -8.49 29.21
CA ARG A 294 -18.49 -7.07 29.48
C ARG A 294 -17.59 -6.20 28.61
N LEU A 295 -16.29 -6.51 28.56
CA LEU A 295 -15.33 -5.80 27.70
C LEU A 295 -15.67 -5.99 26.21
N GLY A 296 -16.10 -7.18 25.81
CA GLY A 296 -16.56 -7.43 24.45
C GLY A 296 -17.74 -6.53 24.04
N LYS A 297 -18.71 -6.28 24.94
CA LYS A 297 -19.80 -5.32 24.70
C LYS A 297 -19.31 -3.88 24.59
N GLU A 298 -18.34 -3.48 25.40
CA GLU A 298 -17.73 -2.13 25.31
C GLU A 298 -17.02 -1.93 23.96
N ILE A 299 -16.27 -2.94 23.50
CA ILE A 299 -15.63 -2.91 22.17
C ILE A 299 -16.67 -2.91 21.05
N HIS A 300 -17.77 -3.68 21.17
CA HIS A 300 -18.87 -3.64 20.19
C HIS A 300 -19.51 -2.26 20.12
N CYS A 301 -19.82 -1.63 21.27
CA CYS A 301 -20.34 -0.26 21.28
C CYS A 301 -19.36 0.74 20.64
N PHE A 302 -18.05 0.54 20.78
CA PHE A 302 -17.06 1.35 20.10
C PHE A 302 -17.10 1.10 18.58
N ALA A 303 -17.17 -0.16 18.13
CA ALA A 303 -17.25 -0.51 16.72
C ALA A 303 -18.46 0.15 16.03
N ILE A 304 -19.64 0.15 16.68
CA ILE A 304 -20.82 0.83 16.18
C ILE A 304 -20.57 2.34 16.02
N ARG A 305 -20.00 3.00 17.02
CA ARG A 305 -19.72 4.45 16.96
C ARG A 305 -18.76 4.85 15.85
N CYS A 306 -17.83 3.94 15.49
CA CYS A 306 -16.85 4.16 14.42
C CYS A 306 -17.31 3.59 13.07
N SER A 307 -18.54 3.06 12.98
CA SER A 307 -19.09 2.40 11.78
C SER A 307 -18.25 1.20 11.30
N TYR A 308 -17.57 0.51 12.22
CA TYR A 308 -16.83 -0.73 11.94
C TYR A 308 -17.74 -1.97 11.98
N ASP A 309 -18.91 -1.85 12.55
CA ASP A 309 -19.94 -2.90 12.60
C ASP A 309 -20.47 -3.28 11.20
N GLY A 310 -20.22 -2.43 10.18
CA GLY A 310 -20.47 -2.74 8.78
C GLY A 310 -19.44 -3.66 8.12
N ILE A 311 -18.30 -3.92 8.77
CA ILE A 311 -17.20 -4.71 8.20
C ILE A 311 -17.41 -6.20 8.52
N ASP A 312 -17.43 -7.06 7.50
CA ASP A 312 -17.72 -8.50 7.64
C ASP A 312 -16.83 -9.21 8.64
N ASN A 313 -15.53 -8.94 8.64
CA ASN A 313 -14.59 -9.54 9.58
C ASN A 313 -14.88 -9.12 11.03
N VAL A 314 -15.35 -7.90 11.27
CA VAL A 314 -15.76 -7.42 12.59
C VAL A 314 -17.04 -8.13 13.02
N ARG A 315 -18.07 -8.21 12.14
CA ARG A 315 -19.33 -8.91 12.39
C ARG A 315 -19.11 -10.38 12.74
N ASN A 316 -18.32 -11.10 11.94
CA ASN A 316 -18.00 -12.51 12.19
C ASN A 316 -17.26 -12.71 13.52
N THR A 317 -16.36 -11.77 13.87
CA THR A 317 -15.66 -11.79 15.16
C THR A 317 -16.61 -11.47 16.32
N LEU A 318 -17.56 -10.56 16.15
CA LEU A 318 -18.60 -10.28 17.16
C LEU A 318 -19.47 -11.51 17.42
N ILE A 319 -19.96 -12.17 16.36
CA ILE A 319 -20.73 -13.43 16.48
C ILE A 319 -19.92 -14.45 17.30
N THR A 320 -18.66 -14.66 16.94
CA THR A 320 -17.78 -15.60 17.63
C THR A 320 -17.54 -15.20 19.09
N MET A 321 -17.30 -13.91 19.36
CA MET A 321 -17.08 -13.39 20.71
C MET A 321 -18.30 -13.59 21.60
N TYR A 322 -19.49 -13.24 21.13
CA TYR A 322 -20.71 -13.43 21.89
C TYR A 322 -21.03 -14.90 22.12
N SER A 323 -20.83 -15.75 21.12
CA SER A 323 -21.03 -17.19 21.25
C SER A 323 -20.10 -17.80 22.31
N LYS A 324 -18.80 -17.49 22.28
CA LYS A 324 -17.84 -17.99 23.27
C LYS A 324 -18.02 -17.40 24.66
N CYS A 325 -18.68 -16.26 24.79
CA CYS A 325 -19.06 -15.66 26.07
C CYS A 325 -20.46 -16.10 26.54
N ASP A 326 -21.04 -17.15 25.96
CA ASP A 326 -22.36 -17.72 26.30
C ASP A 326 -23.52 -16.71 26.15
N ASP A 327 -23.42 -15.81 25.16
CA ASP A 327 -24.44 -14.80 24.87
C ASP A 327 -25.00 -14.99 23.44
N LEU A 328 -25.59 -16.17 23.22
CA LEU A 328 -26.14 -16.54 21.90
C LEU A 328 -27.21 -15.57 21.39
N ARG A 329 -27.91 -14.88 22.28
CA ARG A 329 -28.93 -13.87 21.89
C ARG A 329 -28.28 -12.72 21.11
N HIS A 330 -27.23 -12.13 21.63
CA HIS A 330 -26.51 -11.06 20.94
C HIS A 330 -25.79 -11.57 19.69
N ALA A 331 -25.23 -12.79 19.73
CA ALA A 331 -24.63 -13.41 18.55
C ALA A 331 -25.64 -13.51 17.40
N PHE A 332 -26.85 -14.02 17.68
CA PHE A 332 -27.93 -14.14 16.72
C PHE A 332 -28.46 -12.80 16.22
N THR A 333 -28.55 -11.78 17.12
CA THR A 333 -28.95 -10.42 16.73
C THR A 333 -27.97 -9.83 15.71
N VAL A 334 -26.66 -9.94 15.95
CA VAL A 334 -25.64 -9.49 14.99
C VAL A 334 -25.75 -10.25 13.67
N PHE A 335 -25.97 -11.57 13.73
CA PHE A 335 -26.16 -12.41 12.54
C PHE A 335 -27.39 -11.98 11.71
N GLN A 336 -28.51 -11.67 12.36
CA GLN A 336 -29.75 -11.24 11.66
C GLN A 336 -29.58 -9.87 10.96
N GLN A 337 -28.75 -8.97 11.48
CA GLN A 337 -28.50 -7.66 10.90
C GLN A 337 -27.67 -7.70 9.60
N ILE A 338 -27.11 -8.85 9.25
CA ILE A 338 -26.34 -9.01 8.02
C ILE A 338 -27.29 -9.40 6.89
N GLU A 339 -27.42 -8.56 5.87
CA GLU A 339 -28.27 -8.81 4.71
C GLU A 339 -27.70 -9.93 3.86
N ASP A 340 -26.47 -9.76 3.36
CA ASP A 340 -25.76 -10.75 2.55
C ASP A 340 -24.82 -11.59 3.42
N LYS A 341 -25.28 -12.77 3.81
CA LYS A 341 -24.53 -13.67 4.69
C LYS A 341 -23.53 -14.51 3.92
N SER A 342 -22.25 -14.23 4.13
CA SER A 342 -21.17 -15.04 3.58
C SER A 342 -21.12 -16.43 4.24
N LEU A 343 -20.46 -17.38 3.57
CA LEU A 343 -20.19 -18.73 4.14
C LEU A 343 -19.47 -18.63 5.50
N SER A 344 -18.57 -17.65 5.66
CA SER A 344 -17.86 -17.39 6.93
C SER A 344 -18.83 -16.95 8.03
N THR A 345 -19.85 -16.16 7.71
CA THR A 345 -20.87 -15.69 8.65
C THR A 345 -21.73 -16.86 9.15
N TRP A 346 -22.20 -17.72 8.25
CA TRP A 346 -22.94 -18.93 8.59
C TRP A 346 -22.12 -19.87 9.46
N ASN A 347 -20.86 -20.13 9.07
CA ASN A 347 -19.96 -20.97 9.86
C ASN A 347 -19.72 -20.41 11.27
N SER A 348 -19.63 -19.09 11.43
CA SER A 348 -19.42 -18.46 12.74
C SER A 348 -20.60 -18.70 13.69
N ILE A 349 -21.84 -18.55 13.22
CA ILE A 349 -23.01 -18.73 14.07
C ILE A 349 -23.29 -20.22 14.34
N ILE A 350 -23.19 -21.08 13.34
CA ILE A 350 -23.39 -22.53 13.49
C ILE A 350 -22.39 -23.12 14.48
N SER A 351 -21.11 -22.75 14.35
CA SER A 351 -20.06 -23.15 15.30
C SER A 351 -20.33 -22.62 16.71
N GLY A 352 -20.87 -21.40 16.81
CA GLY A 352 -21.25 -20.83 18.09
C GLY A 352 -22.33 -21.64 18.82
N TYR A 353 -23.40 -22.00 18.11
CA TYR A 353 -24.46 -22.84 18.68
C TYR A 353 -23.97 -24.25 19.03
N ALA A 354 -23.15 -24.85 18.18
CA ALA A 354 -22.58 -26.17 18.42
C ALA A 354 -21.66 -26.20 19.66
N GLN A 355 -20.84 -25.17 19.89
CA GLN A 355 -19.93 -25.06 21.06
C GLN A 355 -20.68 -24.98 22.39
N VAL A 356 -21.91 -24.45 22.39
CA VAL A 356 -22.75 -24.31 23.60
C VAL A 356 -23.75 -25.50 23.71
N ASN A 357 -23.47 -26.62 23.01
CA ASN A 357 -24.31 -27.82 22.98
C ASN A 357 -25.76 -27.59 22.50
N ARG A 358 -26.00 -26.57 21.67
CA ARG A 358 -27.27 -26.30 21.00
C ARG A 358 -27.29 -26.92 19.60
N SER A 359 -27.16 -28.26 19.53
CA SER A 359 -26.98 -28.99 18.26
C SER A 359 -28.23 -28.98 17.37
N GLU A 360 -29.44 -28.91 17.94
CA GLU A 360 -30.68 -28.83 17.16
C GLU A 360 -30.75 -27.51 16.40
N GLU A 361 -30.51 -26.39 17.10
CA GLU A 361 -30.52 -25.06 16.49
C GLU A 361 -29.38 -24.89 15.47
N ALA A 362 -28.18 -25.44 15.76
CA ALA A 362 -27.08 -25.48 14.80
C ALA A 362 -27.46 -26.24 13.53
N SER A 363 -28.19 -27.37 13.64
CA SER A 363 -28.67 -28.15 12.50
C SER A 363 -29.78 -27.43 11.71
N HIS A 364 -30.62 -26.62 12.38
CA HIS A 364 -31.57 -25.74 11.70
C HIS A 364 -30.87 -24.68 10.88
N LEU A 365 -29.91 -23.94 11.48
CA LEU A 365 -29.13 -22.92 10.79
C LEU A 365 -28.33 -23.46 9.60
N PHE A 366 -27.85 -24.71 9.70
CA PHE A 366 -27.17 -25.37 8.60
C PHE A 366 -28.12 -25.70 7.42
N ARG A 367 -29.40 -25.99 7.70
CA ARG A 367 -30.40 -26.20 6.65
C ARG A 367 -30.87 -24.90 6.00
N ASP A 368 -30.81 -23.79 6.74
CA ASP A 368 -31.21 -22.47 6.26
C ASP A 368 -30.09 -21.80 5.42
N MET A 369 -28.86 -22.31 5.50
CA MET A 369 -27.68 -21.87 4.74
C MET A 369 -27.74 -22.34 3.29
#